data_afa906ca3f797bff8c7743ac7f89bebf
#
_entry.id   afa906ca3f797bff8c7743ac7f89bebf
#
_cell.length_a   1.000
_cell.length_b   1.000
_cell.length_c   1.000
_cell.angle_alpha   90.00
_cell.angle_beta   90.00
_cell.angle_gamma   90.00
#
_symmetry.space_group_name_H-M   'P 1'
#
loop_
_entity.id
_entity.type
_entity.pdbx_description
1 polymer ?
#
loop_
_entity_poly.entity_id
_entity_poly.type
_entity_poly.pdbx_seq_one_letter_code
_entity_poly.pdbx_strand_id
1 'polypeptide(L)'
;MKNKLLALFLLLISFYLFSQEDQKKELNISISSGIPMLHPHTAFDAGEAQILTALCEGLFVYDPYTLQPVPALAEKHSVSGGRTWRFTIRKDAKFENGKPITAQTFVDSWLNLLNPTGNHPYASLLDCIDGAADYRNGKLKNKNQVGIKAESGQVLLVTTNTEIEHLPNILCHHAFSAVEASQLEAALKFSNIERIEKLKDSFKPISSGAYKINKFSEKELILVKNEHYWDKDNVQIPQINLFLDLSKEEAIEKFNIGKIHWLSRSDVISKIGDQRCVNIDPLFATDYFFFKTSSPNIKDAEFRNALLLAVPYEELRKGYPIKAETLIFPLAGYPKIQGVNEYNLQKAQEIIDKLNLNEEQKKVVIKIPESTYYQELAEILSAAWSKIGVKTEVKLISLNAYYNSLKSNDYDLGTITWIGDFADPLAFLEMFRPNSNLNDSDWKNQEFERIILKSHAEKDFKKRYEMLSKAEELLLGESVIIPISYRLSVNIIDIYSIGGWYSNAIDIHPFKFIKFIKPQPVPGLVKLNK
;
A
#
# COMPACT_ATOMS: atom_id res chain seq x y z
N MET A 1 9.68 -30.92 -61.03
CA MET A 1 8.95 -31.25 -59.79
C MET A 1 9.76 -30.92 -58.53
N LYS A 2 11.04 -31.24 -58.43
CA LYS A 2 11.85 -30.97 -57.20
C LYS A 2 11.94 -29.51 -56.76
N ASN A 3 12.03 -28.54 -57.71
CA ASN A 3 12.14 -27.12 -57.38
C ASN A 3 10.81 -26.49 -56.90
N LYS A 4 9.67 -27.05 -57.29
CA LYS A 4 8.34 -26.59 -56.82
C LYS A 4 8.06 -27.09 -55.39
N LEU A 5 8.56 -28.31 -55.05
CA LEU A 5 8.43 -28.84 -53.69
C LEU A 5 9.34 -28.09 -52.71
N LEU A 6 10.54 -27.68 -53.12
CA LEU A 6 11.44 -26.89 -52.29
C LEU A 6 10.91 -25.49 -52.03
N ALA A 7 10.30 -24.85 -53.02
CA ALA A 7 9.64 -23.53 -52.87
C ALA A 7 8.41 -23.61 -51.93
N LEU A 8 7.62 -24.68 -52.01
CA LEU A 8 6.48 -24.91 -51.13
C LEU A 8 6.94 -25.18 -49.69
N PHE A 9 8.05 -25.91 -49.51
CA PHE A 9 8.62 -26.20 -48.21
C PHE A 9 9.22 -24.93 -47.55
N LEU A 10 9.86 -24.06 -48.33
CA LEU A 10 10.36 -22.76 -47.87
C LEU A 10 9.24 -21.79 -47.53
N LEU A 11 8.14 -21.83 -48.31
CA LEU A 11 6.93 -21.05 -48.02
C LEU A 11 6.24 -21.54 -46.72
N LEU A 12 6.17 -22.87 -46.52
CA LEU A 12 5.62 -23.43 -45.27
C LEU A 12 6.50 -23.15 -44.07
N ILE A 13 7.82 -23.15 -44.22
CA ILE A 13 8.76 -22.76 -43.15
C ILE A 13 8.63 -21.24 -42.86
N SER A 14 8.51 -20.40 -43.86
CA SER A 14 8.30 -18.95 -43.65
C SER A 14 6.94 -18.68 -43.01
N PHE A 15 5.88 -19.39 -43.38
CA PHE A 15 4.58 -19.31 -42.70
C PHE A 15 4.62 -19.82 -41.27
N TYR A 16 5.39 -20.91 -41.00
CA TYR A 16 5.58 -21.44 -39.65
C TYR A 16 6.43 -20.51 -38.78
N LEU A 17 7.45 -19.86 -39.34
CA LEU A 17 8.23 -18.83 -38.66
C LEU A 17 7.43 -17.54 -38.44
N PHE A 18 6.59 -17.13 -39.40
CA PHE A 18 5.68 -16.00 -39.25
C PHE A 18 4.54 -16.29 -38.23
N SER A 19 4.06 -17.54 -38.14
CA SER A 19 3.04 -17.92 -37.16
C SER A 19 3.58 -18.05 -35.73
N GLN A 20 4.88 -18.13 -35.52
CA GLN A 20 5.51 -18.08 -34.19
C GLN A 20 5.74 -16.65 -33.68
N GLU A 21 5.70 -15.64 -34.57
CA GLU A 21 5.91 -14.24 -34.16
C GLU A 21 4.68 -13.57 -33.57
N ASP A 22 3.48 -14.16 -33.72
CA ASP A 22 2.21 -13.61 -33.24
C ASP A 22 1.58 -14.38 -32.06
N GLN A 23 2.36 -15.15 -31.30
CA GLN A 23 1.90 -15.53 -29.96
C GLN A 23 1.76 -14.24 -29.16
N LYS A 24 0.50 -13.83 -28.88
CA LYS A 24 0.21 -12.73 -27.96
C LYS A 24 1.08 -12.90 -26.73
N LYS A 25 2.05 -12.02 -26.58
CA LYS A 25 2.95 -12.04 -25.41
C LYS A 25 2.12 -11.61 -24.22
N GLU A 26 1.64 -12.58 -23.45
CA GLU A 26 0.86 -12.37 -22.25
C GLU A 26 1.78 -12.33 -21.05
N LEU A 27 1.64 -11.31 -20.20
CA LEU A 27 2.37 -11.21 -18.95
C LEU A 27 1.64 -12.02 -17.88
N ASN A 28 2.27 -13.07 -17.39
CA ASN A 28 1.73 -13.97 -16.39
C ASN A 28 2.34 -13.67 -15.02
N ILE A 29 1.51 -13.38 -14.03
CA ILE A 29 1.90 -12.96 -12.70
C ILE A 29 1.14 -13.80 -11.67
N SER A 30 1.81 -14.28 -10.63
CA SER A 30 1.16 -14.82 -9.44
C SER A 30 1.13 -13.76 -8.33
N ILE A 31 -0.05 -13.42 -7.86
CA ILE A 31 -0.28 -12.51 -6.73
C ILE A 31 -1.00 -13.27 -5.63
N SER A 32 -0.39 -13.33 -4.45
CA SER A 32 -0.95 -14.03 -3.28
C SER A 32 -1.73 -13.04 -2.39
N SER A 33 -2.88 -12.54 -2.87
CA SER A 33 -3.73 -11.60 -2.11
C SER A 33 -5.19 -12.01 -1.99
N GLY A 34 -5.55 -13.22 -2.47
CA GLY A 34 -6.95 -13.64 -2.55
C GLY A 34 -7.75 -12.78 -3.53
N ILE A 35 -9.09 -12.75 -3.37
CA ILE A 35 -9.97 -11.94 -4.23
C ILE A 35 -9.82 -10.46 -3.85
N PRO A 36 -9.29 -9.61 -4.76
CA PRO A 36 -9.02 -8.22 -4.44
C PRO A 36 -10.27 -7.34 -4.47
N MET A 37 -10.29 -6.31 -3.59
CA MET A 37 -11.23 -5.19 -3.67
C MET A 37 -10.71 -4.15 -4.65
N LEU A 38 -11.33 -4.04 -5.82
CA LEU A 38 -10.83 -3.22 -6.92
C LEU A 38 -11.46 -1.81 -6.99
N HIS A 39 -11.98 -1.27 -5.88
CA HIS A 39 -12.44 0.12 -5.84
C HIS A 39 -11.36 1.02 -5.23
N PRO A 40 -10.89 2.09 -5.94
CA PRO A 40 -9.76 2.89 -5.47
C PRO A 40 -9.97 3.57 -4.12
N HIS A 41 -11.21 3.90 -3.73
CA HIS A 41 -11.49 4.53 -2.44
C HIS A 41 -11.51 3.55 -1.25
N THR A 42 -11.61 2.25 -1.50
CA THR A 42 -11.77 1.24 -0.43
C THR A 42 -10.69 0.19 -0.40
N ALA A 43 -9.89 0.08 -1.45
CA ALA A 43 -8.74 -0.80 -1.51
C ALA A 43 -7.71 -0.41 -0.43
N PHE A 44 -7.19 -1.42 0.28
CA PHE A 44 -6.29 -1.22 1.40
C PHE A 44 -5.07 -2.16 1.35
N ASP A 45 -5.22 -3.32 0.72
CA ASP A 45 -4.14 -4.29 0.57
C ASP A 45 -3.16 -3.88 -0.52
N ALA A 46 -1.88 -4.15 -0.30
CA ALA A 46 -0.83 -3.78 -1.23
C ALA A 46 -0.89 -4.55 -2.56
N GLY A 47 -1.50 -5.76 -2.60
CA GLY A 47 -1.79 -6.47 -3.85
C GLY A 47 -2.91 -5.78 -4.64
N GLU A 48 -3.93 -5.26 -3.95
CA GLU A 48 -5.00 -4.43 -4.53
C GLU A 48 -4.42 -3.15 -5.13
N ALA A 49 -3.55 -2.45 -4.36
CA ALA A 49 -2.87 -1.25 -4.83
C ALA A 49 -2.05 -1.52 -6.10
N GLN A 50 -1.31 -2.65 -6.15
CA GLN A 50 -0.57 -3.06 -7.34
C GLN A 50 -1.48 -3.27 -8.55
N ILE A 51 -2.62 -3.96 -8.39
CA ILE A 51 -3.60 -4.18 -9.48
C ILE A 51 -4.23 -2.86 -9.93
N LEU A 52 -4.55 -1.98 -8.99
CA LEU A 52 -5.15 -0.67 -9.29
C LEU A 52 -4.22 0.24 -10.10
N THR A 53 -2.89 0.05 -10.08
CA THR A 53 -1.98 0.77 -10.99
C THR A 53 -2.26 0.51 -12.46
N ALA A 54 -2.90 -0.61 -12.80
CA ALA A 54 -3.33 -0.93 -14.17
C ALA A 54 -4.69 -0.32 -14.52
N LEU A 55 -5.61 -0.34 -13.56
CA LEU A 55 -7.04 -0.05 -13.78
C LEU A 55 -7.41 1.41 -13.53
N CYS A 56 -6.67 2.09 -12.64
CA CYS A 56 -7.00 3.43 -12.20
C CYS A 56 -5.81 4.36 -12.39
N GLU A 57 -6.05 5.56 -12.89
CA GLU A 57 -5.02 6.58 -13.02
C GLU A 57 -5.44 7.88 -12.34
N GLY A 58 -4.50 8.50 -11.62
CA GLY A 58 -4.64 9.78 -10.94
C GLY A 58 -4.09 10.94 -11.77
N LEU A 59 -3.93 12.10 -11.11
CA LEU A 59 -3.26 13.25 -11.72
C LEU A 59 -1.79 12.95 -12.01
N PHE A 60 -1.15 12.18 -11.12
CA PHE A 60 0.23 11.73 -11.19
C PHE A 60 0.32 10.22 -11.02
N VAL A 61 1.44 9.66 -11.42
CA VAL A 61 1.83 8.27 -11.21
C VAL A 61 3.30 8.24 -10.80
N TYR A 62 3.72 7.21 -10.07
CA TYR A 62 5.13 7.03 -9.74
C TYR A 62 5.95 6.68 -10.97
N ASP A 63 7.08 7.37 -11.16
CA ASP A 63 8.14 6.86 -12.00
C ASP A 63 8.63 5.52 -11.40
N PRO A 64 8.71 4.44 -12.20
CA PRO A 64 8.96 3.10 -11.65
C PRO A 64 10.36 2.92 -11.06
N TYR A 65 11.30 3.80 -11.41
CA TYR A 65 12.69 3.73 -10.96
C TYR A 65 12.99 4.70 -9.81
N THR A 66 12.52 5.96 -9.93
CA THR A 66 12.87 7.03 -8.98
C THR A 66 11.81 7.23 -7.90
N LEU A 67 10.61 6.67 -8.07
CA LEU A 67 9.41 6.94 -7.26
C LEU A 67 8.99 8.41 -7.21
N GLN A 68 9.55 9.24 -8.09
CA GLN A 68 9.11 10.63 -8.21
C GLN A 68 7.77 10.71 -8.94
N PRO A 69 6.90 11.67 -8.57
CA PRO A 69 5.65 11.87 -9.26
C PRO A 69 5.88 12.35 -10.69
N VAL A 70 5.32 11.65 -11.66
CA VAL A 70 5.31 12.07 -13.07
C VAL A 70 3.89 12.37 -13.52
N PRO A 71 3.68 13.36 -14.41
CA PRO A 71 2.36 13.71 -14.94
C PRO A 71 1.66 12.52 -15.60
N ALA A 72 0.40 12.28 -15.22
CA ALA A 72 -0.47 11.25 -15.75
C ALA A 72 -1.71 11.88 -16.39
N LEU A 73 -2.91 11.81 -15.76
CA LEU A 73 -4.09 12.50 -16.27
C LEU A 73 -3.95 14.04 -16.21
N ALA A 74 -3.11 14.58 -15.32
CA ALA A 74 -2.69 15.98 -15.43
C ALA A 74 -1.56 16.11 -16.45
N GLU A 75 -1.79 16.87 -17.52
CA GLU A 75 -0.77 17.20 -18.52
C GLU A 75 0.32 18.10 -17.94
N LYS A 76 -0.09 19.06 -17.10
CA LYS A 76 0.78 20.01 -16.42
C LYS A 76 0.13 20.58 -15.17
N HIS A 77 0.93 21.13 -14.30
CA HIS A 77 0.47 21.82 -13.09
C HIS A 77 1.27 23.10 -12.83
N SER A 78 0.71 23.96 -12.00
CA SER A 78 1.36 25.13 -11.45
C SER A 78 0.82 25.41 -10.04
N VAL A 79 1.62 26.09 -9.23
CA VAL A 79 1.22 26.50 -7.88
C VAL A 79 1.38 28.02 -7.74
N SER A 80 0.41 28.68 -7.16
CA SER A 80 0.41 30.11 -6.87
C SER A 80 0.31 30.34 -5.38
N GLY A 81 1.16 31.22 -4.84
CA GLY A 81 1.22 31.53 -3.40
C GLY A 81 1.48 30.29 -2.52
N GLY A 82 2.11 29.25 -3.04
CA GLY A 82 2.43 27.99 -2.35
C GLY A 82 1.22 27.13 -1.97
N ARG A 83 -0.02 27.64 -2.19
CA ARG A 83 -1.24 27.00 -1.71
C ARG A 83 -2.29 26.69 -2.78
N THR A 84 -2.32 27.43 -3.88
CA THR A 84 -3.30 27.23 -4.95
C THR A 84 -2.67 26.47 -6.09
N TRP A 85 -3.02 25.22 -6.18
CA TRP A 85 -2.60 24.30 -7.24
C TRP A 85 -3.58 24.33 -8.39
N ARG A 86 -3.07 24.42 -9.61
CA ARG A 86 -3.82 24.37 -10.86
C ARG A 86 -3.32 23.19 -11.67
N PHE A 87 -4.19 22.20 -11.89
CA PHE A 87 -3.89 21.02 -12.71
C PHE A 87 -4.65 21.11 -14.02
N THR A 88 -3.96 20.92 -15.14
CA THR A 88 -4.59 20.87 -16.47
C THR A 88 -4.80 19.41 -16.85
N ILE A 89 -6.04 18.98 -16.92
CA ILE A 89 -6.43 17.63 -17.32
C ILE A 89 -6.26 17.47 -18.82
N ARG A 90 -5.74 16.33 -19.29
CA ARG A 90 -5.59 16.00 -20.72
C ARG A 90 -6.93 16.02 -21.43
N LYS A 91 -6.98 16.60 -22.62
CA LYS A 91 -8.23 16.70 -23.40
C LYS A 91 -8.70 15.34 -23.95
N ASP A 92 -7.78 14.43 -24.17
CA ASP A 92 -8.00 13.07 -24.70
C ASP A 92 -8.18 12.02 -23.60
N ALA A 93 -8.13 12.42 -22.33
CA ALA A 93 -8.37 11.54 -21.19
C ALA A 93 -9.80 10.98 -21.19
N LYS A 94 -9.92 9.65 -21.19
CA LYS A 94 -11.20 8.93 -21.23
C LYS A 94 -11.16 7.70 -20.35
N PHE A 95 -12.31 7.34 -19.81
CA PHE A 95 -12.56 6.01 -19.27
C PHE A 95 -12.65 4.96 -20.37
N GLU A 96 -12.55 3.67 -20.02
CA GLU A 96 -12.67 2.54 -20.95
C GLU A 96 -14.01 2.50 -21.71
N ASN A 97 -15.07 3.10 -21.17
CA ASN A 97 -16.38 3.24 -21.81
C ASN A 97 -16.46 4.45 -22.75
N GLY A 98 -15.36 5.16 -22.99
CA GLY A 98 -15.26 6.32 -23.87
C GLY A 98 -15.73 7.65 -23.27
N LYS A 99 -16.28 7.67 -22.05
CA LYS A 99 -16.65 8.91 -21.36
C LYS A 99 -15.41 9.76 -21.05
N PRO A 100 -15.45 11.08 -21.23
CA PRO A 100 -14.31 11.94 -20.95
C PRO A 100 -14.02 12.02 -19.45
N ILE A 101 -12.74 12.11 -19.08
CA ILE A 101 -12.26 12.43 -17.76
C ILE A 101 -11.97 13.94 -17.73
N THR A 102 -12.60 14.64 -16.80
CA THR A 102 -12.56 16.10 -16.70
C THR A 102 -12.14 16.55 -15.30
N ALA A 103 -11.94 17.85 -15.11
CA ALA A 103 -11.71 18.42 -13.78
C ALA A 103 -12.88 18.10 -12.82
N GLN A 104 -14.13 18.10 -13.31
CA GLN A 104 -15.31 17.74 -12.52
C GLN A 104 -15.25 16.29 -12.04
N THR A 105 -14.70 15.37 -12.85
CA THR A 105 -14.49 13.97 -12.45
C THR A 105 -13.66 13.88 -11.16
N PHE A 106 -12.57 14.64 -11.05
CA PHE A 106 -11.75 14.68 -9.85
C PHE A 106 -12.45 15.34 -8.67
N VAL A 107 -13.20 16.43 -8.91
CA VAL A 107 -14.02 17.07 -7.85
C VAL A 107 -14.99 16.04 -7.27
N ASP A 108 -15.73 15.33 -8.12
CA ASP A 108 -16.72 14.34 -7.67
C ASP A 108 -16.07 13.14 -6.97
N SER A 109 -14.94 12.63 -7.51
CA SER A 109 -14.20 11.52 -6.93
C SER A 109 -13.67 11.87 -5.52
N TRP A 110 -13.00 13.01 -5.38
CA TRP A 110 -12.37 13.36 -4.11
C TRP A 110 -13.40 13.82 -3.06
N LEU A 111 -14.48 14.49 -3.46
CA LEU A 111 -15.57 14.81 -2.53
C LEU A 111 -16.33 13.54 -2.09
N ASN A 112 -16.40 12.51 -2.95
CA ASN A 112 -16.93 11.21 -2.54
C ASN A 112 -15.99 10.48 -1.57
N LEU A 113 -14.68 10.51 -1.83
CA LEU A 113 -13.66 9.98 -0.91
C LEU A 113 -13.74 10.65 0.47
N LEU A 114 -13.97 11.97 0.50
CA LEU A 114 -14.12 12.77 1.72
C LEU A 114 -15.52 12.69 2.34
N ASN A 115 -16.44 11.90 1.79
CA ASN A 115 -17.82 11.84 2.30
C ASN A 115 -17.84 11.37 3.76
N PRO A 116 -18.47 12.14 4.68
CA PRO A 116 -18.49 11.81 6.11
C PRO A 116 -19.23 10.51 6.46
N THR A 117 -20.06 9.99 5.55
CA THR A 117 -20.72 8.68 5.72
C THR A 117 -19.90 7.51 5.17
N GLY A 118 -18.82 7.79 4.44
CA GLY A 118 -17.88 6.79 3.92
C GLY A 118 -16.76 6.52 4.93
N ASN A 119 -16.40 5.26 5.11
CA ASN A 119 -15.22 4.89 5.91
C ASN A 119 -14.06 4.57 4.94
N HIS A 120 -13.55 5.61 4.28
CA HIS A 120 -12.48 5.45 3.30
C HIS A 120 -11.11 5.56 3.97
N PRO A 121 -10.25 4.54 3.88
CA PRO A 121 -8.97 4.50 4.61
C PRO A 121 -8.08 5.72 4.39
N TYR A 122 -7.92 6.13 3.14
CA TYR A 122 -6.98 7.17 2.73
C TYR A 122 -7.56 8.58 2.63
N ALA A 123 -8.81 8.78 3.05
CA ALA A 123 -9.47 10.09 2.96
C ALA A 123 -8.73 11.19 3.74
N SER A 124 -8.13 10.84 4.89
CA SER A 124 -7.38 11.79 5.73
C SER A 124 -6.10 12.33 5.08
N LEU A 125 -5.55 11.67 4.06
CA LEU A 125 -4.41 12.20 3.31
C LEU A 125 -4.74 13.50 2.54
N LEU A 126 -6.03 13.76 2.29
CA LEU A 126 -6.50 15.04 1.70
C LEU A 126 -6.80 16.12 2.76
N ASP A 127 -6.57 15.88 4.04
CA ASP A 127 -6.80 16.88 5.11
C ASP A 127 -5.92 18.13 4.96
N CYS A 128 -4.88 18.05 4.13
CA CYS A 128 -4.08 19.19 3.71
C CYS A 128 -4.84 20.16 2.78
N ILE A 129 -5.99 19.77 2.23
CA ILE A 129 -6.84 20.61 1.39
C ILE A 129 -7.77 21.43 2.27
N ASP A 130 -7.95 22.70 1.93
CA ASP A 130 -8.79 23.62 2.70
C ASP A 130 -10.23 23.10 2.85
N GLY A 131 -10.71 23.04 4.09
CA GLY A 131 -12.05 22.54 4.45
C GLY A 131 -12.25 21.02 4.32
N ALA A 132 -11.27 20.24 3.81
CA ALA A 132 -11.43 18.79 3.59
C ALA A 132 -11.62 18.03 4.90
N ALA A 133 -10.79 18.27 5.92
CA ALA A 133 -10.90 17.65 7.24
C ALA A 133 -12.27 17.94 7.90
N ASP A 134 -12.74 19.19 7.84
CA ASP A 134 -14.03 19.58 8.42
C ASP A 134 -15.20 18.96 7.66
N TYR A 135 -15.12 18.84 6.34
CA TYR A 135 -16.13 18.15 5.56
C TYR A 135 -16.16 16.67 5.89
N ARG A 136 -15.02 15.99 5.88
CA ARG A 136 -14.89 14.58 6.20
C ARG A 136 -15.39 14.23 7.61
N ASN A 137 -15.16 15.11 8.58
CA ASN A 137 -15.62 14.95 9.96
C ASN A 137 -17.07 15.44 10.18
N GLY A 138 -17.79 15.82 9.12
CA GLY A 138 -19.18 16.26 9.18
C GLY A 138 -19.41 17.63 9.83
N LYS A 139 -18.36 18.39 10.14
CA LYS A 139 -18.45 19.77 10.66
C LYS A 139 -18.87 20.73 9.55
N LEU A 140 -18.25 20.64 8.39
CA LEU A 140 -18.61 21.40 7.20
C LEU A 140 -19.72 20.66 6.44
N LYS A 141 -20.90 21.25 6.28
CA LYS A 141 -22.05 20.61 5.61
C LYS A 141 -22.07 20.86 4.10
N ASN A 142 -21.52 21.97 3.65
CA ASN A 142 -21.53 22.36 2.25
C ASN A 142 -20.22 21.93 1.57
N LYS A 143 -20.26 20.83 0.81
CA LYS A 143 -19.11 20.31 0.07
C LYS A 143 -18.46 21.32 -0.88
N ASN A 144 -19.21 22.33 -1.38
CA ASN A 144 -18.68 23.35 -2.27
C ASN A 144 -17.71 24.34 -1.58
N GLN A 145 -17.59 24.28 -0.26
CA GLN A 145 -16.63 25.07 0.52
C GLN A 145 -15.28 24.35 0.67
N VAL A 146 -15.19 23.07 0.26
CA VAL A 146 -13.91 22.37 0.19
C VAL A 146 -13.07 22.98 -0.94
N GLY A 147 -11.78 23.11 -0.71
CA GLY A 147 -10.81 23.70 -1.64
C GLY A 147 -10.54 22.89 -2.92
N ILE A 148 -11.54 22.21 -3.46
CA ILE A 148 -11.46 21.37 -4.69
C ILE A 148 -12.51 21.87 -5.66
N LYS A 149 -12.11 22.45 -6.82
CA LYS A 149 -13.04 23.09 -7.76
C LYS A 149 -12.65 22.85 -9.21
N ALA A 150 -13.61 22.57 -10.07
CA ALA A 150 -13.43 22.64 -11.52
C ALA A 150 -13.60 24.09 -11.98
N GLU A 151 -12.52 24.73 -12.41
CA GLU A 151 -12.56 26.08 -13.00
C GLU A 151 -13.09 26.02 -14.42
N SER A 152 -12.76 24.91 -15.13
CA SER A 152 -13.27 24.59 -16.47
C SER A 152 -13.32 23.07 -16.64
N GLY A 153 -13.73 22.58 -17.81
CA GLY A 153 -13.69 21.14 -18.11
C GLY A 153 -12.31 20.51 -17.96
N GLN A 154 -11.23 21.25 -18.20
CA GLN A 154 -9.86 20.75 -18.10
C GLN A 154 -9.06 21.32 -16.92
N VAL A 155 -9.56 22.28 -16.17
CA VAL A 155 -8.76 22.93 -15.12
C VAL A 155 -9.34 22.64 -13.75
N LEU A 156 -8.61 21.82 -12.99
CA LEU A 156 -8.88 21.55 -11.58
C LEU A 156 -8.05 22.50 -10.71
N LEU A 157 -8.73 23.20 -9.80
CA LEU A 157 -8.10 24.00 -8.75
C LEU A 157 -8.18 23.27 -7.42
N VAL A 158 -7.04 23.22 -6.72
CA VAL A 158 -6.94 22.68 -5.38
C VAL A 158 -6.27 23.72 -4.48
N THR A 159 -6.97 24.12 -3.43
CA THR A 159 -6.43 25.06 -2.43
C THR A 159 -6.09 24.32 -1.16
N THR A 160 -4.85 24.39 -0.72
CA THR A 160 -4.38 23.75 0.51
C THR A 160 -4.47 24.70 1.71
N ASN A 161 -4.62 24.16 2.91
CA ASN A 161 -4.71 24.92 4.16
C ASN A 161 -3.38 25.54 4.58
N THR A 162 -2.27 25.00 4.09
CA THR A 162 -0.91 25.52 4.26
C THR A 162 -0.13 25.39 2.94
N GLU A 163 1.06 25.95 2.85
CA GLU A 163 1.98 25.65 1.76
C GLU A 163 2.40 24.19 1.86
N ILE A 164 2.40 23.48 0.74
CA ILE A 164 2.77 22.06 0.67
C ILE A 164 3.46 21.78 -0.67
N GLU A 165 4.66 21.21 -0.63
CA GLU A 165 5.41 20.90 -1.87
C GLU A 165 5.21 19.46 -2.33
N HIS A 166 4.94 18.54 -1.39
CA HIS A 166 4.81 17.10 -1.67
C HIS A 166 3.39 16.65 -2.06
N LEU A 167 2.46 17.57 -2.37
CA LEU A 167 1.12 17.21 -2.84
C LEU A 167 1.13 16.26 -4.06
N PRO A 168 2.00 16.44 -5.08
CA PRO A 168 2.09 15.48 -6.18
C PRO A 168 2.43 14.06 -5.74
N ASN A 169 3.26 13.87 -4.70
CA ASN A 169 3.61 12.56 -4.16
C ASN A 169 2.37 11.87 -3.55
N ILE A 170 1.59 12.60 -2.76
CA ILE A 170 0.32 12.10 -2.21
C ILE A 170 -0.63 11.70 -3.36
N LEU A 171 -0.74 12.53 -4.39
CA LEU A 171 -1.66 12.33 -5.51
C LEU A 171 -1.26 11.21 -6.49
N CYS A 172 -0.11 10.56 -6.30
CA CYS A 172 0.24 9.32 -6.99
C CYS A 172 -0.54 8.10 -6.45
N HIS A 173 -1.07 8.18 -5.22
CA HIS A 173 -1.76 7.06 -4.60
C HIS A 173 -3.10 6.76 -5.30
N HIS A 174 -3.41 5.45 -5.47
CA HIS A 174 -4.59 4.99 -6.21
C HIS A 174 -5.92 5.56 -5.69
N ALA A 175 -6.02 5.86 -4.38
CA ALA A 175 -7.23 6.43 -3.79
C ALA A 175 -7.65 7.78 -4.40
N PHE A 176 -6.73 8.49 -5.04
CA PHE A 176 -6.98 9.80 -5.65
C PHE A 176 -7.16 9.72 -7.17
N SER A 177 -7.33 8.53 -7.70
CA SER A 177 -7.62 8.30 -9.12
C SER A 177 -9.00 8.82 -9.53
N ALA A 178 -9.17 9.04 -10.84
CA ALA A 178 -10.46 9.36 -11.42
C ALA A 178 -11.42 8.17 -11.33
N VAL A 179 -12.61 8.38 -10.76
CA VAL A 179 -13.69 7.39 -10.64
C VAL A 179 -14.88 7.82 -11.50
N GLU A 180 -15.42 6.90 -12.30
CA GLU A 180 -16.59 7.16 -13.13
C GLU A 180 -17.83 7.40 -12.25
N ALA A 181 -18.66 8.41 -12.61
CA ALA A 181 -19.72 8.93 -11.76
C ALA A 181 -20.73 7.85 -11.29
N SER A 182 -21.04 6.85 -12.14
CA SER A 182 -21.96 5.76 -11.79
C SER A 182 -21.41 4.81 -10.73
N GLN A 183 -20.11 4.88 -10.44
CA GLN A 183 -19.43 4.00 -9.47
C GLN A 183 -19.15 4.67 -8.12
N LEU A 184 -19.36 5.97 -8.00
CA LEU A 184 -19.11 6.71 -6.76
C LEU A 184 -19.92 6.18 -5.58
N GLU A 185 -21.19 5.84 -5.79
CA GLU A 185 -22.05 5.29 -4.72
C GLU A 185 -21.63 3.87 -4.29
N ALA A 186 -20.94 3.13 -5.14
CA ALA A 186 -20.47 1.79 -4.78
C ALA A 186 -19.50 1.86 -3.60
N ALA A 187 -18.60 2.84 -3.58
CA ALA A 187 -17.66 3.06 -2.48
C ALA A 187 -18.38 3.21 -1.12
N LEU A 188 -19.49 3.91 -1.08
CA LEU A 188 -20.29 4.10 0.15
C LEU A 188 -20.96 2.79 0.62
N LYS A 189 -21.24 1.87 -0.31
CA LYS A 189 -21.83 0.56 -0.01
C LYS A 189 -20.78 -0.42 0.56
N PHE A 190 -19.51 -0.26 0.20
CA PHE A 190 -18.41 -1.09 0.71
C PHE A 190 -18.00 -0.74 2.14
N SER A 191 -18.48 0.34 2.70
CA SER A 191 -18.18 0.73 4.09
C SER A 191 -18.79 -0.20 5.16
N ASN A 192 -19.61 -1.18 4.78
CA ASN A 192 -20.22 -2.17 5.68
C ASN A 192 -19.61 -3.55 5.44
N ILE A 193 -18.97 -4.12 6.46
CA ILE A 193 -18.16 -5.36 6.44
C ILE A 193 -18.90 -6.56 5.81
N GLU A 194 -20.18 -6.79 6.14
CA GLU A 194 -20.97 -7.91 5.59
C GLU A 194 -21.26 -7.78 4.09
N ARG A 195 -21.22 -6.54 3.55
CA ARG A 195 -21.42 -6.28 2.13
C ARG A 195 -20.13 -6.43 1.32
N ILE A 196 -18.97 -6.18 1.92
CA ILE A 196 -17.67 -6.26 1.23
C ILE A 196 -17.46 -7.66 0.66
N GLU A 197 -17.68 -8.71 1.44
CA GLU A 197 -17.50 -10.11 1.00
C GLU A 197 -18.45 -10.48 -0.14
N LYS A 198 -19.70 -9.99 -0.11
CA LYS A 198 -20.70 -10.29 -1.16
C LYS A 198 -20.49 -9.48 -2.45
N LEU A 199 -19.75 -8.36 -2.40
CA LEU A 199 -19.56 -7.45 -3.53
C LEU A 199 -18.18 -7.58 -4.17
N LYS A 200 -17.20 -8.21 -3.51
CA LYS A 200 -15.85 -8.44 -4.07
C LYS A 200 -15.92 -9.03 -5.49
N ASP A 201 -16.75 -10.04 -5.69
CA ASP A 201 -16.85 -10.76 -6.96
C ASP A 201 -17.69 -10.02 -8.04
N SER A 202 -18.45 -9.02 -7.64
CA SER A 202 -19.41 -8.35 -8.54
C SER A 202 -18.98 -6.95 -8.98
N PHE A 203 -18.08 -6.29 -8.25
CA PHE A 203 -17.62 -4.96 -8.59
C PHE A 203 -16.44 -4.99 -9.56
N LYS A 204 -16.65 -4.40 -10.72
CA LYS A 204 -15.60 -4.17 -11.74
C LYS A 204 -15.46 -2.67 -11.94
N PRO A 205 -14.30 -2.07 -11.66
CA PRO A 205 -14.09 -0.65 -11.92
C PRO A 205 -14.18 -0.36 -13.41
N ILE A 206 -14.81 0.76 -13.77
CA ILE A 206 -14.71 1.35 -15.10
C ILE A 206 -13.35 2.04 -15.17
N SER A 207 -12.44 1.43 -15.90
CA SER A 207 -11.02 1.79 -15.88
C SER A 207 -10.77 3.20 -16.43
N SER A 208 -9.96 3.98 -15.69
CA SER A 208 -9.30 5.21 -16.16
C SER A 208 -7.83 4.97 -16.56
N GLY A 209 -7.31 3.76 -16.29
CA GLY A 209 -5.91 3.39 -16.49
C GLY A 209 -5.62 2.70 -17.81
N ALA A 210 -4.38 2.20 -17.92
CA ALA A 210 -3.83 1.58 -19.13
C ALA A 210 -4.49 0.26 -19.52
N TYR A 211 -5.13 -0.42 -18.57
CA TYR A 211 -5.78 -1.72 -18.74
C TYR A 211 -7.22 -1.68 -18.26
N LYS A 212 -8.02 -2.62 -18.76
CA LYS A 212 -9.38 -2.91 -18.31
C LYS A 212 -9.57 -4.39 -18.03
N ILE A 213 -10.58 -4.71 -17.23
CA ILE A 213 -10.89 -6.09 -16.87
C ILE A 213 -11.57 -6.79 -18.04
N ASN A 214 -10.98 -7.88 -18.52
CA ASN A 214 -11.59 -8.79 -19.48
C ASN A 214 -12.30 -9.96 -18.77
N LYS A 215 -11.63 -10.56 -17.75
CA LYS A 215 -12.18 -11.64 -16.95
C LYS A 215 -11.81 -11.44 -15.49
N PHE A 216 -12.74 -11.73 -14.59
CA PHE A 216 -12.49 -11.73 -13.15
C PHE A 216 -13.21 -12.92 -12.50
N SER A 217 -12.47 -13.73 -11.76
CA SER A 217 -12.94 -14.86 -10.99
C SER A 217 -12.10 -15.02 -9.73
N GLU A 218 -12.49 -15.92 -8.83
CA GLU A 218 -11.71 -16.25 -7.63
C GLU A 218 -10.28 -16.70 -7.92
N LYS A 219 -10.04 -17.31 -9.09
CA LYS A 219 -8.74 -17.91 -9.43
C LYS A 219 -7.85 -16.99 -10.27
N GLU A 220 -8.46 -16.13 -11.07
CA GLU A 220 -7.72 -15.31 -12.03
C GLU A 220 -8.41 -13.99 -12.36
N LEU A 221 -7.58 -13.00 -12.62
CA LEU A 221 -7.97 -11.71 -13.17
C LEU A 221 -7.20 -11.48 -14.47
N ILE A 222 -7.92 -11.36 -15.60
CA ILE A 222 -7.33 -11.09 -16.91
C ILE A 222 -7.58 -9.63 -17.28
N LEU A 223 -6.49 -8.90 -17.48
CA LEU A 223 -6.50 -7.51 -17.91
C LEU A 223 -6.08 -7.43 -19.38
N VAL A 224 -6.77 -6.57 -20.15
CA VAL A 224 -6.39 -6.25 -21.53
C VAL A 224 -6.21 -4.75 -21.70
N LYS A 225 -5.43 -4.33 -22.70
CA LYS A 225 -5.22 -2.90 -22.98
C LYS A 225 -6.54 -2.15 -23.08
N ASN A 226 -6.56 -0.96 -22.50
CA ASN A 226 -7.65 -0.02 -22.64
C ASN A 226 -7.44 0.84 -23.90
N GLU A 227 -8.24 0.61 -24.92
CA GLU A 227 -8.13 1.32 -26.21
C GLU A 227 -8.44 2.82 -26.12
N HIS A 228 -9.10 3.25 -25.04
CA HIS A 228 -9.41 4.65 -24.78
C HIS A 228 -8.37 5.35 -23.90
N TYR A 229 -7.35 4.59 -23.41
CA TYR A 229 -6.29 5.17 -22.60
C TYR A 229 -5.47 6.19 -23.40
N TRP A 230 -5.22 7.37 -22.83
CA TRP A 230 -4.55 8.48 -23.51
C TRP A 230 -3.12 8.13 -23.99
N ASP A 231 -2.40 7.27 -23.24
CA ASP A 231 -1.03 6.86 -23.52
C ASP A 231 -0.94 5.41 -24.04
N LYS A 232 -2.02 4.91 -24.66
CA LYS A 232 -2.12 3.50 -25.10
C LYS A 232 -1.00 3.03 -26.03
N ASP A 233 -0.43 3.94 -26.83
CA ASP A 233 0.60 3.59 -27.80
C ASP A 233 1.94 3.24 -27.13
N ASN A 234 2.17 3.70 -25.91
CA ASN A 234 3.32 3.37 -25.08
C ASN A 234 3.13 2.10 -24.21
N VAL A 235 1.89 1.63 -24.07
CA VAL A 235 1.59 0.38 -23.36
C VAL A 235 1.94 -0.83 -24.25
N GLN A 236 2.96 -1.60 -23.87
CA GLN A 236 3.51 -2.63 -24.74
C GLN A 236 2.93 -4.04 -24.49
N ILE A 237 2.47 -4.34 -23.27
CA ILE A 237 1.89 -5.63 -22.93
C ILE A 237 0.41 -5.63 -23.33
N PRO A 238 -0.04 -6.50 -24.26
CA PRO A 238 -1.44 -6.52 -24.68
C PRO A 238 -2.40 -7.15 -23.67
N GLN A 239 -1.89 -8.09 -22.86
CA GLN A 239 -2.68 -8.83 -21.87
C GLN A 239 -1.83 -9.18 -20.64
N ILE A 240 -2.44 -9.06 -19.46
CA ILE A 240 -1.86 -9.47 -18.19
C ILE A 240 -2.80 -10.51 -17.55
N ASN A 241 -2.25 -11.67 -17.20
CA ASN A 241 -2.94 -12.72 -16.48
C ASN A 241 -2.43 -12.74 -15.03
N LEU A 242 -3.31 -12.42 -14.10
CA LEU A 242 -3.03 -12.45 -12.67
C LEU A 242 -3.64 -13.71 -12.08
N PHE A 243 -2.81 -14.62 -11.58
CA PHE A 243 -3.23 -15.83 -10.88
C PHE A 243 -3.37 -15.51 -9.38
N LEU A 244 -4.58 -15.67 -8.83
CA LEU A 244 -4.95 -15.26 -7.48
C LEU A 244 -4.97 -16.42 -6.47
N ASP A 245 -5.04 -17.67 -6.97
CA ASP A 245 -5.28 -18.88 -6.15
C ASP A 245 -4.26 -20.01 -6.47
N LEU A 246 -3.04 -19.67 -6.85
CA LEU A 246 -2.00 -20.68 -6.99
C LEU A 246 -1.38 -20.98 -5.63
N SER A 247 -1.17 -22.27 -5.33
CA SER A 247 -0.29 -22.63 -4.22
C SER A 247 1.13 -22.13 -4.49
N LYS A 248 1.91 -21.92 -3.42
CA LYS A 248 3.30 -21.47 -3.54
C LYS A 248 4.14 -22.43 -4.40
N GLU A 249 3.93 -23.71 -4.22
CA GLU A 249 4.60 -24.77 -4.97
C GLU A 249 4.27 -24.71 -6.46
N GLU A 250 2.99 -24.60 -6.82
CA GLU A 250 2.57 -24.47 -8.22
C GLU A 250 3.10 -23.21 -8.88
N ALA A 251 3.08 -22.08 -8.17
CA ALA A 251 3.58 -20.81 -8.68
C ALA A 251 5.09 -20.90 -9.01
N ILE A 252 5.88 -21.51 -8.10
CA ILE A 252 7.32 -21.74 -8.30
C ILE A 252 7.59 -22.69 -9.47
N GLU A 253 6.85 -23.80 -9.55
CA GLU A 253 7.00 -24.75 -10.67
C GLU A 253 6.72 -24.07 -12.01
N LYS A 254 5.61 -23.32 -12.09
CA LYS A 254 5.23 -22.57 -13.29
C LYS A 254 6.27 -21.49 -13.66
N PHE A 255 6.87 -20.84 -12.67
CA PHE A 255 7.96 -19.88 -12.90
C PHE A 255 9.20 -20.58 -13.45
N ASN A 256 9.65 -21.67 -12.83
CA ASN A 256 10.84 -22.41 -13.25
C ASN A 256 10.75 -22.97 -14.67
N ILE A 257 9.54 -23.24 -15.18
CA ILE A 257 9.31 -23.68 -16.55
C ILE A 257 8.89 -22.54 -17.51
N GLY A 258 9.00 -21.28 -17.08
CA GLY A 258 8.75 -20.08 -17.90
C GLY A 258 7.28 -19.80 -18.21
N LYS A 259 6.32 -20.37 -17.47
CA LYS A 259 4.89 -20.10 -17.61
C LYS A 259 4.40 -18.89 -16.80
N ILE A 260 5.14 -18.50 -15.77
CA ILE A 260 4.93 -17.28 -14.99
C ILE A 260 6.18 -16.44 -15.11
N HIS A 261 6.00 -15.14 -15.25
CA HIS A 261 7.08 -14.17 -15.44
C HIS A 261 7.41 -13.39 -14.17
N TRP A 262 6.45 -13.33 -13.23
CA TRP A 262 6.62 -12.62 -11.96
C TRP A 262 5.83 -13.31 -10.84
N LEU A 263 6.53 -13.65 -9.75
CA LEU A 263 5.93 -14.02 -8.47
C LEU A 263 6.03 -12.81 -7.55
N SER A 264 4.91 -12.16 -7.30
CA SER A 264 4.85 -11.00 -6.41
C SER A 264 4.86 -11.45 -4.95
N ARG A 265 5.78 -10.90 -4.16
CA ARG A 265 5.88 -11.13 -2.70
C ARG A 265 6.00 -12.61 -2.31
N SER A 266 6.87 -13.32 -2.98
CA SER A 266 7.14 -14.73 -2.68
C SER A 266 8.09 -14.87 -1.49
N ASP A 267 7.77 -15.73 -0.54
CA ASP A 267 8.63 -16.06 0.62
C ASP A 267 9.44 -17.34 0.42
N VAL A 268 9.22 -18.10 -0.65
CA VAL A 268 9.91 -19.36 -0.93
C VAL A 268 10.90 -19.19 -2.06
N ILE A 269 12.12 -18.76 -1.73
CA ILE A 269 13.17 -18.48 -2.70
C ILE A 269 14.07 -19.69 -3.02
N SER A 270 14.20 -20.63 -2.09
CA SER A 270 15.16 -21.75 -2.21
C SER A 270 14.86 -22.74 -3.33
N LYS A 271 13.60 -22.80 -3.79
CA LYS A 271 13.15 -23.70 -4.88
C LYS A 271 13.20 -23.04 -6.28
N ILE A 272 13.65 -21.78 -6.37
CA ILE A 272 13.81 -21.09 -7.65
C ILE A 272 15.06 -21.59 -8.36
N GLY A 273 14.91 -22.05 -9.59
CA GLY A 273 16.00 -22.65 -10.37
C GLY A 273 17.11 -21.66 -10.73
N ASP A 274 16.77 -20.41 -11.05
CA ASP A 274 17.75 -19.35 -11.29
C ASP A 274 17.64 -18.25 -10.23
N GLN A 275 18.54 -18.28 -9.26
CA GLN A 275 18.57 -17.34 -8.13
C GLN A 275 18.82 -15.88 -8.54
N ARG A 276 19.27 -15.61 -9.76
CA ARG A 276 19.42 -14.23 -10.29
C ARG A 276 18.07 -13.56 -10.53
N CYS A 277 17.00 -14.35 -10.66
CA CYS A 277 15.63 -13.86 -10.76
C CYS A 277 15.03 -13.41 -9.41
N VAL A 278 15.70 -13.73 -8.29
CA VAL A 278 15.26 -13.38 -6.94
C VAL A 278 15.74 -11.97 -6.59
N ASN A 279 14.79 -11.07 -6.35
CA ASN A 279 15.06 -9.69 -5.90
C ASN A 279 14.58 -9.56 -4.45
N ILE A 280 15.51 -9.20 -3.57
CA ILE A 280 15.25 -8.97 -2.14
C ILE A 280 15.71 -7.56 -1.82
N ASP A 281 14.77 -6.69 -1.51
CA ASP A 281 15.03 -5.27 -1.30
C ASP A 281 14.46 -4.79 0.04
N PRO A 282 15.13 -3.83 0.71
CA PRO A 282 14.54 -3.15 1.85
C PRO A 282 13.25 -2.46 1.44
N LEU A 283 12.18 -2.77 2.18
CA LEU A 283 10.88 -2.15 1.99
C LEU A 283 10.72 -1.01 2.99
N PHE A 284 10.18 0.11 2.57
CA PHE A 284 9.78 1.18 3.46
C PHE A 284 8.52 0.76 4.22
N ALA A 285 8.70 -0.24 5.09
CA ALA A 285 7.62 -0.89 5.81
C ALA A 285 8.08 -1.38 7.17
N THR A 286 7.19 -1.27 8.15
CA THR A 286 7.42 -1.70 9.52
C THR A 286 6.29 -2.59 9.99
N ASP A 287 6.66 -3.72 10.58
CA ASP A 287 5.78 -4.63 11.28
C ASP A 287 5.80 -4.26 12.77
N TYR A 288 4.65 -3.97 13.36
CA TYR A 288 4.54 -3.53 14.73
C TYR A 288 3.22 -3.89 15.37
N PHE A 289 3.21 -4.01 16.70
CA PHE A 289 1.98 -3.97 17.49
C PHE A 289 1.67 -2.54 17.90
N PHE A 290 0.39 -2.24 18.05
CA PHE A 290 -0.09 -0.95 18.58
C PHE A 290 -1.12 -1.17 19.68
N PHE A 291 -1.07 -0.34 20.70
CA PHE A 291 -2.07 -0.32 21.77
C PHE A 291 -3.28 0.52 21.36
N LYS A 292 -4.48 0.00 21.64
CA LYS A 292 -5.74 0.73 21.46
C LYS A 292 -5.95 1.65 22.67
N THR A 293 -5.38 2.85 22.62
CA THR A 293 -5.29 3.75 23.79
C THR A 293 -6.65 4.25 24.31
N SER A 294 -7.73 4.05 23.56
CA SER A 294 -9.11 4.30 23.99
C SER A 294 -9.67 3.17 24.87
N SER A 295 -9.04 1.98 24.89
CA SER A 295 -9.46 0.88 25.74
C SER A 295 -9.24 1.21 27.23
N PRO A 296 -10.23 0.97 28.11
CA PRO A 296 -10.14 1.30 29.53
C PRO A 296 -8.91 0.69 30.24
N ASN A 297 -8.51 -0.52 29.86
CA ASN A 297 -7.39 -1.23 30.51
C ASN A 297 -6.03 -0.67 30.11
N ILE A 298 -5.91 -0.13 28.89
CA ILE A 298 -4.62 0.23 28.29
C ILE A 298 -4.44 1.75 28.10
N LYS A 299 -5.40 2.57 28.53
CA LYS A 299 -5.37 4.03 28.36
C LYS A 299 -4.21 4.72 29.09
N ASP A 300 -3.76 4.12 30.22
CA ASP A 300 -2.66 4.67 31.02
C ASP A 300 -1.30 4.42 30.34
N ALA A 301 -0.57 5.49 30.05
CA ALA A 301 0.74 5.42 29.41
C ALA A 301 1.79 4.71 30.28
N GLU A 302 1.72 4.88 31.62
CA GLU A 302 2.63 4.18 32.54
C GLU A 302 2.38 2.67 32.52
N PHE A 303 1.11 2.23 32.41
CA PHE A 303 0.82 0.80 32.26
C PHE A 303 1.39 0.26 30.93
N ARG A 304 1.19 0.97 29.80
CA ARG A 304 1.81 0.58 28.53
C ARG A 304 3.34 0.55 28.62
N ASN A 305 3.94 1.51 29.31
CA ASN A 305 5.38 1.54 29.54
C ASN A 305 5.87 0.32 30.34
N ALA A 306 5.14 -0.10 31.39
CA ALA A 306 5.45 -1.32 32.12
C ALA A 306 5.39 -2.56 31.22
N LEU A 307 4.39 -2.63 30.34
CA LEU A 307 4.28 -3.72 29.36
C LEU A 307 5.47 -3.73 28.39
N LEU A 308 5.91 -2.57 27.89
CA LEU A 308 7.09 -2.47 27.02
C LEU A 308 8.38 -2.90 27.74
N LEU A 309 8.58 -2.45 28.97
CA LEU A 309 9.77 -2.79 29.78
C LEU A 309 9.86 -4.29 30.10
N ALA A 310 8.74 -5.01 30.09
CA ALA A 310 8.73 -6.45 30.32
C ALA A 310 9.01 -7.29 29.06
N VAL A 311 9.07 -6.68 27.86
CA VAL A 311 9.27 -7.40 26.60
C VAL A 311 10.71 -7.82 26.38
N PRO A 312 11.00 -9.11 26.18
CA PRO A 312 12.33 -9.61 25.83
C PRO A 312 12.61 -9.39 24.33
N TYR A 313 13.02 -8.19 23.93
CA TYR A 313 13.14 -7.76 22.54
C TYR A 313 14.08 -8.63 21.70
N GLU A 314 15.13 -9.20 22.28
CA GLU A 314 16.03 -10.11 21.56
C GLU A 314 15.31 -11.40 21.14
N GLU A 315 14.39 -11.90 21.97
CA GLU A 315 13.56 -13.06 21.67
C GLU A 315 12.45 -12.67 20.68
N LEU A 316 11.73 -11.57 20.96
CA LEU A 316 10.62 -11.09 20.12
C LEU A 316 11.07 -10.80 18.67
N ARG A 317 12.31 -10.30 18.51
CA ARG A 317 12.89 -9.94 17.20
C ARG A 317 13.87 -10.98 16.65
N LYS A 318 13.83 -12.20 17.20
CA LYS A 318 14.71 -13.28 16.75
C LYS A 318 14.35 -13.73 15.34
N GLY A 319 15.36 -13.90 14.49
CA GLY A 319 15.19 -14.42 13.13
C GLY A 319 14.84 -13.37 12.08
N TYR A 320 14.53 -12.12 12.45
CA TYR A 320 14.30 -11.07 11.47
C TYR A 320 15.61 -10.51 10.92
N PRO A 321 15.74 -10.38 9.59
CA PRO A 321 16.94 -9.80 8.96
C PRO A 321 17.21 -8.37 9.41
N ILE A 322 16.17 -7.56 9.60
CA ILE A 322 16.27 -6.17 10.01
C ILE A 322 15.31 -5.93 11.18
N LYS A 323 15.86 -5.87 12.40
CA LYS A 323 15.10 -5.58 13.63
C LYS A 323 14.66 -4.12 13.64
N ALA A 324 13.40 -3.84 13.97
CA ALA A 324 12.89 -2.48 14.12
C ALA A 324 12.81 -2.09 15.60
N GLU A 325 13.43 -0.96 15.94
CA GLU A 325 13.31 -0.32 17.25
C GLU A 325 12.47 0.96 17.19
N THR A 326 12.26 1.49 15.98
CA THR A 326 11.49 2.69 15.68
C THR A 326 10.41 2.39 14.65
N LEU A 327 9.45 3.29 14.48
CA LEU A 327 8.39 3.15 13.49
C LEU A 327 8.91 3.34 12.06
N ILE A 328 9.75 4.36 11.88
CA ILE A 328 10.23 4.75 10.55
C ILE A 328 11.54 4.02 10.26
N PHE A 329 11.60 3.36 9.09
CA PHE A 329 12.83 2.78 8.58
C PHE A 329 13.93 3.85 8.50
N PRO A 330 15.19 3.54 8.87
CA PRO A 330 16.29 4.50 8.81
C PRO A 330 16.48 5.09 7.41
N LEU A 331 16.13 6.35 7.24
CA LEU A 331 16.28 7.10 6.00
C LEU A 331 17.53 7.98 6.05
N ALA A 332 18.14 8.21 4.89
CA ALA A 332 19.26 9.14 4.78
C ALA A 332 18.85 10.55 5.20
N GLY A 333 19.56 11.11 6.20
CA GLY A 333 19.27 12.43 6.74
C GLY A 333 18.17 12.49 7.82
N TYR A 334 17.47 11.39 8.07
CA TYR A 334 16.53 11.31 9.20
C TYR A 334 17.30 11.13 10.52
N PRO A 335 17.02 11.95 11.56
CA PRO A 335 17.72 11.87 12.82
C PRO A 335 17.57 10.49 13.49
N LYS A 336 18.63 10.00 14.08
CA LYS A 336 18.55 8.80 14.92
C LYS A 336 17.90 9.18 16.25
N ILE A 337 16.83 8.48 16.61
CA ILE A 337 16.08 8.66 17.85
C ILE A 337 16.25 7.45 18.77
N GLN A 338 15.82 7.59 20.02
CA GLN A 338 15.77 6.47 20.98
C GLN A 338 14.70 5.47 20.54
N GLY A 339 15.11 4.23 20.33
CA GLY A 339 14.19 3.15 19.97
C GLY A 339 13.58 2.44 21.18
N VAL A 340 12.57 1.61 20.91
CA VAL A 340 11.88 0.76 21.90
C VAL A 340 12.64 -0.56 22.02
N ASN A 341 13.56 -0.65 22.97
CA ASN A 341 14.44 -1.82 23.17
C ASN A 341 14.87 -2.05 24.63
N GLU A 342 14.42 -1.22 25.58
CA GLU A 342 14.75 -1.38 27.00
C GLU A 342 13.98 -2.56 27.60
N TYR A 343 14.71 -3.56 28.09
CA TYR A 343 14.16 -4.67 28.89
C TYR A 343 14.54 -4.49 30.36
N ASN A 344 13.55 -4.28 31.22
CA ASN A 344 13.77 -4.08 32.65
C ASN A 344 12.56 -4.58 33.45
N LEU A 345 12.57 -5.86 33.76
CA LEU A 345 11.46 -6.52 34.43
C LEU A 345 11.21 -5.96 35.85
N GLN A 346 12.27 -5.57 36.56
CA GLN A 346 12.16 -4.99 37.91
C GLN A 346 11.42 -3.65 37.85
N LYS A 347 11.83 -2.75 36.94
CA LYS A 347 11.19 -1.44 36.77
C LYS A 347 9.74 -1.60 36.27
N ALA A 348 9.48 -2.60 35.42
CA ALA A 348 8.12 -2.93 34.98
C ALA A 348 7.24 -3.32 36.18
N GLN A 349 7.73 -4.19 37.07
CA GLN A 349 7.01 -4.61 38.28
C GLN A 349 6.76 -3.43 39.22
N GLU A 350 7.77 -2.57 39.48
CA GLU A 350 7.62 -1.38 40.30
C GLU A 350 6.52 -0.44 39.80
N ILE A 351 6.40 -0.27 38.47
CA ILE A 351 5.32 0.52 37.86
C ILE A 351 3.97 -0.15 38.11
N ILE A 352 3.84 -1.47 37.87
CA ILE A 352 2.60 -2.21 38.08
C ILE A 352 2.12 -2.11 39.54
N ASP A 353 3.06 -2.26 40.49
CA ASP A 353 2.74 -2.16 41.91
C ASP A 353 2.28 -0.76 42.31
N LYS A 354 2.92 0.29 41.76
CA LYS A 354 2.55 1.68 41.96
C LYS A 354 1.16 2.03 41.43
N LEU A 355 0.78 1.45 40.29
CA LEU A 355 -0.51 1.70 39.66
C LEU A 355 -1.68 1.08 40.43
N ASN A 356 -1.42 0.13 41.34
CA ASN A 356 -2.41 -0.51 42.21
C ASN A 356 -3.66 -0.99 41.43
N LEU A 357 -3.43 -1.66 40.30
CA LEU A 357 -4.48 -2.17 39.42
C LEU A 357 -5.16 -3.42 40.00
N ASN A 358 -6.48 -3.53 39.83
CA ASN A 358 -7.20 -4.77 40.14
C ASN A 358 -6.98 -5.84 39.05
N GLU A 359 -7.44 -7.08 39.29
CA GLU A 359 -7.25 -8.22 38.37
C GLU A 359 -7.85 -8.01 36.97
N GLU A 360 -9.00 -7.33 36.86
CA GLU A 360 -9.61 -7.03 35.56
C GLU A 360 -8.81 -5.97 34.79
N GLN A 361 -8.24 -4.99 35.49
CA GLN A 361 -7.39 -3.96 34.89
C GLN A 361 -6.03 -4.49 34.44
N LYS A 362 -5.60 -5.65 34.99
CA LYS A 362 -4.38 -6.38 34.57
C LYS A 362 -4.65 -7.39 33.45
N LYS A 363 -5.75 -7.25 32.71
CA LYS A 363 -6.07 -8.10 31.56
C LYS A 363 -5.85 -7.35 30.27
N VAL A 364 -5.12 -7.97 29.32
CA VAL A 364 -4.83 -7.43 27.99
C VAL A 364 -5.36 -8.38 26.91
N VAL A 365 -6.23 -7.90 26.04
CA VAL A 365 -6.77 -8.63 24.91
C VAL A 365 -5.92 -8.34 23.67
N ILE A 366 -5.23 -9.36 23.16
CA ILE A 366 -4.40 -9.28 21.95
C ILE A 366 -5.21 -9.80 20.77
N LYS A 367 -5.47 -8.94 19.77
CA LYS A 367 -6.15 -9.31 18.54
C LYS A 367 -5.15 -9.40 17.40
N ILE A 368 -5.04 -10.56 16.76
CA ILE A 368 -4.08 -10.85 15.70
C ILE A 368 -4.74 -11.58 14.52
N PRO A 369 -4.14 -11.48 13.31
CA PRO A 369 -4.53 -12.35 12.20
C PRO A 369 -4.27 -13.82 12.53
N GLU A 370 -5.11 -14.70 11.98
CA GLU A 370 -4.93 -16.15 12.06
C GLU A 370 -3.71 -16.58 11.24
N SER A 371 -2.54 -16.57 11.91
CA SER A 371 -1.23 -16.86 11.32
C SER A 371 -0.29 -17.38 12.42
N THR A 372 0.45 -18.45 12.13
CA THR A 372 1.47 -19.01 13.05
C THR A 372 2.48 -17.94 13.47
N TYR A 373 2.88 -17.10 12.53
CA TYR A 373 3.79 -15.99 12.76
C TYR A 373 3.32 -15.05 13.88
N TYR A 374 2.07 -14.55 13.80
CA TYR A 374 1.55 -13.63 14.81
C TYR A 374 1.20 -14.34 16.11
N GLN A 375 0.84 -15.64 16.08
CA GLN A 375 0.62 -16.44 17.27
C GLN A 375 1.90 -16.59 18.10
N GLU A 376 3.03 -16.91 17.49
CA GLU A 376 4.33 -16.99 18.15
C GLU A 376 4.71 -15.66 18.82
N LEU A 377 4.50 -14.53 18.15
CA LEU A 377 4.75 -13.21 18.76
C LEU A 377 3.82 -12.93 19.95
N ALA A 378 2.54 -13.27 19.85
CA ALA A 378 1.59 -13.10 20.94
C ALA A 378 1.91 -14.00 22.14
N GLU A 379 2.42 -15.21 21.91
CA GLU A 379 2.87 -16.13 22.97
C GLU A 379 4.08 -15.55 23.74
N ILE A 380 5.07 -14.96 23.03
CA ILE A 380 6.22 -14.30 23.65
C ILE A 380 5.76 -13.12 24.52
N LEU A 381 4.86 -12.27 24.01
CA LEU A 381 4.30 -11.15 24.76
C LEU A 381 3.52 -11.63 26.00
N SER A 382 2.69 -12.66 25.83
CA SER A 382 1.89 -13.23 26.92
C SER A 382 2.76 -13.83 28.03
N ALA A 383 3.81 -14.56 27.65
CA ALA A 383 4.76 -15.11 28.61
C ALA A 383 5.57 -14.02 29.33
N ALA A 384 5.91 -12.93 28.63
CA ALA A 384 6.61 -11.79 29.19
C ALA A 384 5.76 -11.05 30.24
N TRP A 385 4.51 -10.73 29.89
CA TRP A 385 3.60 -9.97 30.75
C TRP A 385 3.08 -10.76 31.93
N SER A 386 2.99 -12.10 31.82
CA SER A 386 2.66 -12.96 32.96
C SER A 386 3.65 -12.83 34.12
N LYS A 387 4.92 -12.49 33.84
CA LYS A 387 5.97 -12.30 34.87
C LYS A 387 5.75 -11.05 35.73
N ILE A 388 4.94 -10.11 35.27
CA ILE A 388 4.54 -8.90 36.00
C ILE A 388 3.05 -8.95 36.42
N GLY A 389 2.46 -10.15 36.46
CA GLY A 389 1.09 -10.38 36.91
C GLY A 389 0.00 -9.93 35.95
N VAL A 390 0.32 -9.67 34.67
CA VAL A 390 -0.65 -9.29 33.64
C VAL A 390 -1.12 -10.54 32.88
N LYS A 391 -2.44 -10.72 32.78
CA LYS A 391 -3.08 -11.83 32.04
C LYS A 391 -3.40 -11.41 30.61
N THR A 392 -3.24 -12.32 29.67
CA THR A 392 -3.54 -12.06 28.26
C THR A 392 -4.65 -13.00 27.76
N GLU A 393 -5.44 -12.48 26.84
CA GLU A 393 -6.39 -13.23 26.02
C GLU A 393 -6.04 -12.98 24.54
N VAL A 394 -5.85 -14.04 23.75
CA VAL A 394 -5.51 -13.92 22.31
C VAL A 394 -6.75 -14.22 21.49
N LYS A 395 -7.15 -13.26 20.64
CA LYS A 395 -8.24 -13.38 19.67
C LYS A 395 -7.66 -13.55 18.27
N LEU A 396 -7.96 -14.67 17.63
CA LEU A 396 -7.56 -14.97 16.26
C LEU A 396 -8.69 -14.55 15.30
N ILE A 397 -8.35 -13.76 14.29
CA ILE A 397 -9.29 -13.28 13.29
C ILE A 397 -8.79 -13.70 11.91
N SER A 398 -9.66 -14.24 11.06
CA SER A 398 -9.28 -14.56 9.68
C SER A 398 -8.65 -13.35 8.98
N LEU A 399 -7.64 -13.57 8.17
CA LEU A 399 -6.88 -12.48 7.54
C LEU A 399 -7.79 -11.51 6.75
N ASN A 400 -8.80 -12.05 6.06
CA ASN A 400 -9.75 -11.26 5.29
C ASN A 400 -10.63 -10.32 6.13
N ALA A 401 -10.90 -10.68 7.39
CA ALA A 401 -11.72 -9.88 8.31
C ALA A 401 -10.86 -9.01 9.25
N TYR A 402 -9.57 -9.28 9.36
CA TYR A 402 -8.71 -8.72 10.39
C TYR A 402 -8.67 -7.20 10.37
N TYR A 403 -8.29 -6.59 9.26
CA TYR A 403 -8.15 -5.12 9.18
C TYR A 403 -9.47 -4.38 9.48
N ASN A 404 -10.59 -4.92 9.02
CA ASN A 404 -11.90 -4.37 9.33
C ASN A 404 -12.24 -4.51 10.82
N SER A 405 -11.81 -5.60 11.47
CA SER A 405 -12.04 -5.85 12.89
C SER A 405 -11.28 -4.89 13.81
N LEU A 406 -10.22 -4.20 13.31
CA LEU A 406 -9.47 -3.21 14.07
C LEU A 406 -10.29 -1.95 14.41
N LYS A 407 -11.42 -1.73 13.72
CA LYS A 407 -12.34 -0.62 14.02
C LYS A 407 -13.23 -0.89 15.23
N SER A 408 -13.25 -2.12 15.77
CA SER A 408 -13.99 -2.46 17.00
C SER A 408 -13.21 -2.06 18.26
N ASN A 409 -13.89 -2.05 19.41
CA ASN A 409 -13.31 -1.70 20.71
C ASN A 409 -13.20 -2.92 21.65
N ASP A 410 -13.09 -4.13 21.09
CA ASP A 410 -13.06 -5.38 21.84
C ASP A 410 -11.64 -5.96 22.01
N TYR A 411 -10.61 -5.15 21.88
CA TYR A 411 -9.21 -5.51 22.07
C TYR A 411 -8.39 -4.36 22.64
N ASP A 412 -7.21 -4.68 23.15
CA ASP A 412 -6.24 -3.74 23.76
C ASP A 412 -4.98 -3.58 22.93
N LEU A 413 -4.56 -4.66 22.25
CA LEU A 413 -3.37 -4.68 21.40
C LEU A 413 -3.73 -5.29 20.04
N GLY A 414 -3.44 -4.58 18.96
CA GLY A 414 -3.51 -5.04 17.59
C GLY A 414 -2.15 -5.05 16.91
N THR A 415 -2.06 -5.59 15.71
CA THR A 415 -0.82 -5.59 14.91
C THR A 415 -1.08 -5.17 13.47
N ILE A 416 -0.09 -4.62 12.82
CA ILE A 416 -0.13 -4.27 11.40
C ILE A 416 1.28 -4.28 10.82
N THR A 417 1.40 -4.70 9.57
CA THR A 417 2.54 -4.36 8.72
C THR A 417 2.14 -3.17 7.87
N TRP A 418 2.75 -2.01 8.09
CA TRP A 418 2.48 -0.82 7.30
C TRP A 418 3.58 -0.61 6.27
N ILE A 419 3.18 -0.45 5.02
CA ILE A 419 4.05 -0.03 3.92
C ILE A 419 3.76 1.44 3.67
N GLY A 420 4.78 2.29 3.64
CA GLY A 420 4.58 3.71 3.37
C GLY A 420 3.97 3.96 2.00
N ASP A 421 2.89 4.73 1.95
CA ASP A 421 2.18 5.06 0.71
C ASP A 421 3.02 5.91 -0.25
N PHE A 422 4.04 6.57 0.27
CA PHE A 422 5.04 7.35 -0.46
C PHE A 422 6.35 7.39 0.33
N ALA A 423 7.47 7.66 -0.35
CA ALA A 423 8.82 7.60 0.23
C ALA A 423 9.12 8.83 1.11
N ASP A 424 8.37 9.00 2.21
CA ASP A 424 8.51 10.08 3.18
C ASP A 424 8.04 9.64 4.57
N PRO A 425 8.67 10.09 5.69
CA PRO A 425 8.23 9.75 7.05
C PRO A 425 6.75 10.05 7.34
N LEU A 426 6.15 11.04 6.69
CA LEU A 426 4.72 11.34 6.83
C LEU A 426 3.82 10.16 6.45
N ALA A 427 4.24 9.28 5.53
CA ALA A 427 3.48 8.08 5.18
C ALA A 427 3.20 7.15 6.38
N PHE A 428 3.96 7.29 7.46
CA PHE A 428 3.77 6.59 8.73
C PHE A 428 3.12 7.48 9.79
N LEU A 429 3.59 8.72 9.93
CA LEU A 429 3.17 9.59 11.03
C LEU A 429 1.74 10.13 10.84
N GLU A 430 1.31 10.39 9.61
CA GLU A 430 -0.07 10.82 9.31
C GLU A 430 -1.14 9.84 9.82
N MET A 431 -0.80 8.55 9.92
CA MET A 431 -1.71 7.53 10.43
C MET A 431 -2.10 7.79 11.89
N PHE A 432 -1.18 8.29 12.71
CA PHE A 432 -1.38 8.50 14.15
C PHE A 432 -2.00 9.86 14.49
N ARG A 433 -2.37 10.66 13.49
CA ARG A 433 -3.12 11.90 13.75
C ARG A 433 -4.49 11.59 14.34
N PRO A 434 -4.97 12.39 15.31
CA PRO A 434 -6.21 12.12 16.04
C PRO A 434 -7.45 11.88 15.18
N ASN A 435 -7.51 12.50 14.00
CA ASN A 435 -8.63 12.39 13.08
C ASN A 435 -8.33 11.54 11.83
N SER A 436 -7.20 10.82 11.80
CA SER A 436 -6.87 9.94 10.67
C SER A 436 -7.78 8.70 10.68
N ASN A 437 -8.31 8.34 9.50
CA ASN A 437 -9.07 7.10 9.33
C ASN A 437 -8.19 5.84 9.50
N LEU A 438 -6.87 6.03 9.45
CA LEU A 438 -5.86 4.98 9.63
C LEU A 438 -5.39 4.85 11.08
N ASN A 439 -5.87 5.71 11.99
CA ASN A 439 -5.49 5.66 13.40
C ASN A 439 -6.27 4.57 14.16
N ASP A 440 -5.82 3.34 14.05
CA ASP A 440 -6.43 2.20 14.78
C ASP A 440 -6.05 2.17 16.26
N SER A 441 -5.02 2.93 16.66
CA SER A 441 -4.60 3.06 18.06
C SER A 441 -5.50 3.99 18.89
N ASP A 442 -6.33 4.81 18.25
CA ASP A 442 -7.09 5.92 18.86
C ASP A 442 -6.23 6.90 19.69
N TRP A 443 -4.90 6.83 19.55
CA TRP A 443 -3.99 7.72 20.26
C TRP A 443 -4.18 9.18 19.83
N LYS A 444 -4.08 10.10 20.78
CA LYS A 444 -4.26 11.53 20.57
C LYS A 444 -3.21 12.32 21.33
N ASN A 445 -2.41 13.09 20.60
CA ASN A 445 -1.45 14.00 21.19
C ASN A 445 -1.45 15.33 20.41
N GLN A 446 -1.77 16.43 21.08
CA GLN A 446 -1.88 17.75 20.45
C GLN A 446 -0.53 18.27 19.95
N GLU A 447 0.57 17.98 20.66
CA GLU A 447 1.89 18.42 20.23
C GLU A 447 2.36 17.64 19.01
N PHE A 448 2.09 16.33 18.96
CA PHE A 448 2.32 15.51 17.77
C PHE A 448 1.61 16.11 16.56
N GLU A 449 0.30 16.36 16.66
CA GLU A 449 -0.48 16.93 15.55
C GLU A 449 0.05 18.30 15.13
N ARG A 450 0.41 19.16 16.10
CA ARG A 450 1.02 20.47 15.83
C ARG A 450 2.32 20.36 15.04
N ILE A 451 3.16 19.38 15.37
CA ILE A 451 4.43 19.14 14.67
C ILE A 451 4.16 18.67 13.25
N ILE A 452 3.27 17.68 13.06
CA ILE A 452 2.91 17.16 11.73
C ILE A 452 2.40 18.29 10.84
N LEU A 453 1.44 19.08 11.31
CA LEU A 453 0.88 20.19 10.54
C LEU A 453 1.93 21.24 10.16
N LYS A 454 2.88 21.55 11.06
CA LYS A 454 3.97 22.47 10.75
C LYS A 454 4.97 21.90 9.75
N SER A 455 5.22 20.59 9.78
CA SER A 455 6.18 19.94 8.89
C SER A 455 5.76 20.02 7.42
N HIS A 456 4.47 20.17 7.13
CA HIS A 456 3.99 20.34 5.75
C HIS A 456 4.49 21.63 5.10
N ALA A 457 4.63 22.70 5.87
CA ALA A 457 5.07 24.01 5.40
C ALA A 457 6.59 24.23 5.46
N GLU A 458 7.34 23.32 6.09
CA GLU A 458 8.80 23.44 6.23
C GLU A 458 9.49 23.01 4.94
N LYS A 459 10.22 23.97 4.32
CA LYS A 459 10.93 23.77 3.04
C LYS A 459 12.35 23.25 3.21
N ASP A 460 12.96 23.51 4.37
CA ASP A 460 14.27 22.97 4.70
C ASP A 460 14.12 21.49 5.07
N PHE A 461 14.59 20.60 4.18
CA PHE A 461 14.49 19.16 4.32
C PHE A 461 15.06 18.66 5.65
N LYS A 462 16.19 19.20 6.11
CA LYS A 462 16.82 18.79 7.38
C LYS A 462 15.95 19.20 8.56
N LYS A 463 15.48 20.45 8.60
CA LYS A 463 14.58 20.91 9.68
C LYS A 463 13.27 20.14 9.68
N ARG A 464 12.74 19.85 8.50
CA ARG A 464 11.53 19.05 8.37
C ARG A 464 11.72 17.64 8.95
N TYR A 465 12.84 16.98 8.67
CA TYR A 465 13.16 15.67 9.23
C TYR A 465 13.41 15.73 10.75
N GLU A 466 14.03 16.79 11.27
CA GLU A 466 14.14 17.05 12.71
C GLU A 466 12.77 17.22 13.38
N MET A 467 11.80 17.84 12.71
CA MET A 467 10.43 17.94 13.22
C MET A 467 9.73 16.59 13.24
N LEU A 468 9.82 15.84 12.14
CA LEU A 468 9.17 14.52 12.01
C LEU A 468 9.76 13.50 12.99
N SER A 469 11.09 13.54 13.24
CA SER A 469 11.70 12.67 14.25
C SER A 469 11.23 12.99 15.67
N LYS A 470 10.97 14.27 15.99
CA LYS A 470 10.37 14.64 17.29
C LYS A 470 8.93 14.14 17.43
N ALA A 471 8.15 14.13 16.32
CA ALA A 471 6.83 13.55 16.34
C ALA A 471 6.89 12.03 16.62
N GLU A 472 7.83 11.32 15.98
CA GLU A 472 8.04 9.91 16.25
C GLU A 472 8.50 9.65 17.70
N GLU A 473 9.39 10.47 18.26
CA GLU A 473 9.80 10.39 19.66
C GLU A 473 8.62 10.51 20.63
N LEU A 474 7.65 11.39 20.34
CA LEU A 474 6.42 11.51 21.15
C LEU A 474 5.59 10.23 21.11
N LEU A 475 5.42 9.63 19.91
CA LEU A 475 4.67 8.39 19.74
C LEU A 475 5.31 7.23 20.52
N LEU A 476 6.63 7.07 20.39
CA LEU A 476 7.37 6.02 21.07
C LEU A 476 7.43 6.28 22.59
N GLY A 477 7.65 7.53 23.01
CA GLY A 477 7.73 7.93 24.42
C GLY A 477 6.44 7.72 25.20
N GLU A 478 5.27 7.78 24.53
CA GLU A 478 3.97 7.43 25.15
C GLU A 478 3.63 5.94 25.04
N SER A 479 4.59 5.10 24.63
CA SER A 479 4.45 3.64 24.57
C SER A 479 3.22 3.19 23.75
N VAL A 480 3.02 3.82 22.58
CA VAL A 480 1.85 3.53 21.73
C VAL A 480 2.06 2.29 20.88
N ILE A 481 3.30 1.98 20.51
CA ILE A 481 3.64 0.87 19.62
C ILE A 481 4.79 0.01 20.13
N ILE A 482 4.85 -1.24 19.64
CA ILE A 482 5.97 -2.17 19.80
C ILE A 482 6.49 -2.51 18.42
N PRO A 483 7.52 -1.84 17.89
CA PRO A 483 8.12 -2.16 16.60
C PRO A 483 8.80 -3.54 16.63
N ILE A 484 8.63 -4.34 15.59
CA ILE A 484 9.14 -5.70 15.49
C ILE A 484 10.27 -5.80 14.47
N SER A 485 9.96 -5.51 13.20
CA SER A 485 10.91 -5.63 12.10
C SER A 485 10.62 -4.64 10.99
N TYR A 486 11.68 -4.18 10.32
CA TYR A 486 11.54 -3.59 9.00
C TYR A 486 11.47 -4.71 7.97
N ARG A 487 10.56 -4.54 7.00
CA ARG A 487 10.25 -5.60 6.07
C ARG A 487 11.19 -5.58 4.86
N LEU A 488 11.31 -6.73 4.24
CA LEU A 488 11.92 -6.88 2.92
C LEU A 488 10.82 -7.20 1.90
N SER A 489 10.91 -6.63 0.72
CA SER A 489 10.16 -7.14 -0.42
C SER A 489 10.94 -8.30 -1.05
N VAL A 490 10.22 -9.34 -1.47
CA VAL A 490 10.80 -10.48 -2.18
C VAL A 490 9.99 -10.69 -3.45
N ASN A 491 10.58 -10.35 -4.58
CA ASN A 491 9.97 -10.53 -5.89
C ASN A 491 10.83 -11.47 -6.74
N ILE A 492 10.20 -12.35 -7.46
CA ILE A 492 10.89 -13.27 -8.37
C ILE A 492 10.46 -12.92 -9.79
N ILE A 493 11.39 -12.36 -10.56
CA ILE A 493 11.14 -11.77 -11.88
C ILE A 493 11.96 -12.50 -12.93
N ASP A 494 11.34 -12.85 -14.04
CA ASP A 494 12.06 -13.29 -15.24
C ASP A 494 12.82 -12.11 -15.87
N ILE A 495 13.99 -11.82 -15.35
CA ILE A 495 14.86 -10.72 -15.76
C ILE A 495 15.35 -10.84 -17.23
N TYR A 496 15.15 -12.00 -17.86
CA TYR A 496 15.56 -12.24 -19.25
C TYR A 496 14.47 -11.84 -20.24
N SER A 497 13.21 -11.85 -19.81
CA SER A 497 12.05 -11.54 -20.66
C SER A 497 11.40 -10.22 -20.29
N ILE A 498 11.52 -9.76 -19.03
CA ILE A 498 10.80 -8.60 -18.51
C ILE A 498 11.74 -7.40 -18.33
N GLY A 499 11.33 -6.26 -18.81
CA GLY A 499 11.93 -4.95 -18.58
C GLY A 499 10.89 -3.94 -18.08
N GLY A 500 11.36 -2.80 -17.57
CA GLY A 500 10.49 -1.75 -17.01
C GLY A 500 9.96 -2.04 -15.60
N TRP A 501 10.34 -3.19 -15.03
CA TRP A 501 10.19 -3.51 -13.63
C TRP A 501 11.50 -3.12 -12.90
N TYR A 502 11.39 -2.42 -11.79
CA TYR A 502 12.53 -1.99 -10.97
C TYR A 502 12.21 -2.16 -9.50
N SER A 503 13.15 -2.68 -8.72
CA SER A 503 13.07 -2.68 -7.26
C SER A 503 12.85 -1.28 -6.71
N ASN A 504 11.93 -1.14 -5.78
CA ASN A 504 11.70 0.15 -5.13
C ASN A 504 11.16 -0.01 -3.70
N ALA A 505 11.31 1.05 -2.91
CA ALA A 505 11.06 1.03 -1.47
C ALA A 505 9.57 0.85 -1.07
N ILE A 506 8.62 1.07 -1.97
CA ILE A 506 7.18 0.91 -1.69
C ILE A 506 6.55 -0.30 -2.38
N ASP A 507 7.35 -1.07 -3.15
CA ASP A 507 6.96 -2.29 -3.87
C ASP A 507 5.74 -2.10 -4.80
N ILE A 508 5.69 -0.94 -5.46
CA ILE A 508 4.67 -0.60 -6.45
C ILE A 508 5.31 -0.52 -7.84
N HIS A 509 4.80 -1.32 -8.76
CA HIS A 509 5.36 -1.48 -10.11
C HIS A 509 4.26 -1.23 -11.16
N PRO A 510 4.04 0.03 -11.61
CA PRO A 510 2.95 0.33 -12.51
C PRO A 510 3.04 -0.46 -13.82
N PHE A 511 2.03 -1.26 -14.10
CA PHE A 511 2.03 -2.23 -15.21
C PHE A 511 2.23 -1.58 -16.59
N LYS A 512 1.84 -0.32 -16.76
CA LYS A 512 2.01 0.39 -18.03
C LYS A 512 3.47 0.54 -18.49
N PHE A 513 4.43 0.48 -17.56
CA PHE A 513 5.86 0.58 -17.86
C PHE A 513 6.52 -0.78 -18.13
N ILE A 514 5.84 -1.88 -17.78
CA ILE A 514 6.37 -3.22 -17.98
C ILE A 514 6.32 -3.58 -19.46
N LYS A 515 7.37 -4.24 -19.95
CA LYS A 515 7.51 -4.65 -21.34
C LYS A 515 8.27 -5.95 -21.47
N PHE A 516 8.05 -6.67 -22.57
CA PHE A 516 8.95 -7.75 -22.95
C PHE A 516 10.20 -7.20 -23.60
N ILE A 517 11.34 -7.69 -23.16
CA ILE A 517 12.64 -7.39 -23.75
C ILE A 517 13.13 -8.60 -24.56
N LYS A 518 14.03 -8.36 -25.52
CA LYS A 518 14.72 -9.47 -26.20
C LYS A 518 15.65 -10.13 -25.18
N PRO A 519 15.62 -11.48 -25.04
CA PRO A 519 16.53 -12.16 -24.14
C PRO A 519 17.97 -11.74 -24.44
N GLN A 520 18.69 -11.23 -23.44
CA GLN A 520 20.11 -10.94 -23.57
C GLN A 520 20.86 -12.28 -23.46
N PRO A 521 21.90 -12.54 -24.28
CA PRO A 521 22.76 -13.69 -24.10
C PRO A 521 23.38 -13.60 -22.70
N VAL A 522 23.16 -14.62 -21.87
CA VAL A 522 23.77 -14.66 -20.55
C VAL A 522 25.26 -14.95 -20.74
N PRO A 523 26.18 -14.01 -20.38
CA PRO A 523 27.60 -14.32 -20.44
C PRO A 523 27.92 -15.50 -19.51
N GLY A 524 28.39 -16.60 -20.05
CA GLY A 524 28.93 -17.72 -19.28
C GLY A 524 28.04 -18.95 -19.11
N LEU A 525 26.83 -19.05 -19.69
CA LEU A 525 26.12 -20.31 -19.79
C LEU A 525 26.65 -21.12 -20.98
N VAL A 526 27.62 -21.97 -20.71
CA VAL A 526 27.97 -23.08 -21.63
C VAL A 526 26.78 -24.05 -21.61
N LYS A 527 26.05 -24.14 -22.74
CA LYS A 527 25.09 -25.24 -22.93
C LYS A 527 25.88 -26.54 -22.85
N LEU A 528 25.77 -27.26 -21.74
CA LEU A 528 26.14 -28.65 -21.68
C LEU A 528 25.13 -29.42 -22.55
N ASN A 529 25.49 -29.64 -23.81
CA ASN A 529 24.76 -30.58 -24.65
C ASN A 529 24.91 -31.97 -24.01
N LYS A 530 23.82 -32.51 -23.51
CA LYS A 530 23.70 -33.95 -23.24
C LYS A 530 23.33 -34.66 -24.51
#